data_f3c99758e82c89bfb22507fa2102e90f
#
_entry.id   f3c99758e82c89bfb22507fa2102e90f
#
_cell.length_a   1.000
_cell.length_b   1.000
_cell.length_c   1.000
_cell.angle_alpha   90.00
_cell.angle_beta   90.00
_cell.angle_gamma   90.00
#
_symmetry.space_group_name_H-M   'P 1'
#
loop_
_entity.id
_entity.type
_entity.pdbx_description
1 polymer ?
#
loop_
_entity_poly.entity_id
_entity_poly.type
_entity_poly.pdbx_seq_one_letter_code
_entity_poly.pdbx_strand_id
1 'polypeptide(L)' 'MSTTTTFEDLQAAFPRWTIWRSSADRLWATRNRRLTDAQLNHGLSHTIDADDADQLVAQLRDQEELAARLPPQ' A
#
# COMPACT_ATOMS: atom_id res chain seq x y z
N MET A 1 -15.89 2.53 21.29
CA MET A 1 -16.10 2.08 19.91
C MET A 1 -14.85 1.44 19.38
N SER A 2 -15.02 0.26 18.91
CA SER A 2 -13.90 -0.46 18.28
C SER A 2 -13.58 0.19 16.94
N THR A 3 -12.34 0.62 16.77
CA THR A 3 -11.88 1.20 15.52
C THR A 3 -11.07 0.19 14.73
N THR A 4 -11.56 -1.03 14.66
CA THR A 4 -10.90 -2.06 13.89
C THR A 4 -10.96 -1.70 12.41
N THR A 5 -9.80 -1.51 11.80
CA THR A 5 -9.72 -1.24 10.38
C THR A 5 -10.01 -2.52 9.62
N THR A 6 -11.04 -2.50 8.78
CA THR A 6 -11.42 -3.64 7.97
C THR A 6 -10.74 -3.57 6.61
N PHE A 7 -10.79 -4.68 5.85
CA PHE A 7 -10.32 -4.68 4.48
C PHE A 7 -11.03 -3.64 3.62
N GLU A 8 -12.33 -3.48 3.84
CA GLU A 8 -13.11 -2.51 3.09
C GLU A 8 -12.64 -1.10 3.37
N ASP A 9 -12.33 -0.80 4.64
CA ASP A 9 -11.81 0.51 5.03
C ASP A 9 -10.44 0.77 4.38
N LEU A 10 -9.57 -0.23 4.42
CA LEU A 10 -8.24 -0.12 3.82
C LEU A 10 -8.34 0.08 2.31
N GLN A 11 -9.17 -0.70 1.65
CA GLN A 11 -9.33 -0.61 0.20
C GLN A 11 -9.91 0.74 -0.21
N ALA A 12 -10.85 1.27 0.59
CA ALA A 12 -11.43 2.57 0.33
C ALA A 12 -10.43 3.71 0.54
N ALA A 13 -9.57 3.57 1.54
CA ALA A 13 -8.55 4.59 1.85
C ALA A 13 -7.42 4.59 0.82
N PHE A 14 -7.12 3.44 0.23
CA PHE A 14 -6.01 3.29 -0.72
C PHE A 14 -6.51 2.64 -2.02
N PRO A 15 -7.32 3.36 -2.81
CA PRO A 15 -7.95 2.77 -3.99
C PRO A 15 -6.98 2.44 -5.13
N ARG A 16 -5.75 2.92 -5.06
CA ARG A 16 -4.73 2.62 -6.08
C ARG A 16 -4.05 1.29 -5.85
N TRP A 17 -4.38 0.62 -4.74
CA TRP A 17 -3.79 -0.64 -4.35
C TRP A 17 -4.87 -1.71 -4.26
N THR A 18 -4.48 -2.95 -4.52
CA THR A 18 -5.33 -4.12 -4.24
C THR A 18 -4.82 -4.76 -2.95
N ILE A 19 -5.67 -4.81 -1.94
CA ILE A 19 -5.29 -5.29 -0.62
C ILE A 19 -5.93 -6.65 -0.38
N TRP A 20 -5.14 -7.61 0.09
CA TRP A 20 -5.66 -8.96 0.38
C TRP A 20 -4.92 -9.56 1.56
N ARG A 21 -5.49 -10.63 2.09
CA ARG A 21 -4.88 -11.41 3.17
C ARG A 21 -4.39 -12.73 2.62
N SER A 22 -3.15 -13.09 2.93
CA SER A 22 -2.58 -14.36 2.50
C SER A 22 -3.03 -15.49 3.40
N SER A 23 -2.75 -16.74 3.00
CA SER A 23 -3.06 -17.91 3.80
C SER A 23 -2.26 -17.96 5.10
N ALA A 24 -1.16 -17.23 5.18
CA ALA A 24 -0.36 -17.10 6.40
C ALA A 24 -0.87 -15.99 7.31
N ASP A 25 -2.05 -15.45 7.02
CA ASP A 25 -2.70 -14.39 7.78
C ASP A 25 -1.92 -13.07 7.79
N ARG A 26 -1.14 -12.85 6.74
CA ARG A 26 -0.43 -11.59 6.54
C ARG A 26 -1.22 -10.71 5.58
N LEU A 27 -1.10 -9.41 5.75
CA LEU A 27 -1.74 -8.44 4.88
C LEU A 27 -0.78 -8.03 3.77
N TRP A 28 -1.31 -7.98 2.56
CA TRP A 28 -0.55 -7.62 1.36
C TRP A 28 -1.25 -6.49 0.62
N ALA A 29 -0.45 -5.68 -0.07
CA ALA A 29 -0.99 -4.65 -0.95
C ALA A 29 -0.14 -4.61 -2.21
N THR A 30 -0.80 -4.63 -3.36
CA THR A 30 -0.15 -4.56 -4.68
C THR A 30 -0.69 -3.37 -5.43
N ARG A 31 0.20 -2.59 -6.04
CA ARG A 31 -0.21 -1.45 -6.85
C ARG A 31 -1.00 -1.92 -8.06
N ASN A 32 -2.07 -1.19 -8.38
CA ASN A 32 -2.88 -1.50 -9.55
C ASN A 32 -2.19 -1.06 -10.84
N ARG A 33 -1.27 -0.11 -10.74
CA ARG A 33 -0.50 0.39 -11.87
C ARG A 33 0.94 -0.05 -11.78
N ARG A 34 1.53 -0.35 -12.94
CA ARG A 34 2.93 -0.67 -13.03
C ARG A 34 3.77 0.57 -12.71
N LEU A 35 4.85 0.37 -11.96
CA LEU A 35 5.78 1.44 -11.67
C LEU A 35 6.74 1.66 -12.85
N THR A 36 7.10 2.93 -13.06
CA THR A 36 8.14 3.26 -14.02
C THR A 36 9.51 3.00 -13.41
N ASP A 37 10.55 2.94 -14.25
CA ASP A 37 11.92 2.77 -13.76
C ASP A 37 12.32 3.90 -12.81
N ALA A 38 11.91 5.12 -13.11
CA ALA A 38 12.20 6.27 -12.24
C ALA A 38 11.55 6.08 -10.86
N GLN A 39 10.32 5.59 -10.82
CA GLN A 39 9.63 5.34 -9.56
C GLN A 39 10.31 4.24 -8.75
N LEU A 40 10.72 3.17 -9.41
CA LEU A 40 11.45 2.08 -8.76
C LEU A 40 12.76 2.56 -8.19
N ASN A 41 13.49 3.39 -8.93
CA ASN A 41 14.76 3.95 -8.49
C ASN A 41 14.61 4.89 -7.30
N HIS A 42 13.42 5.45 -7.12
CA HIS A 42 13.11 6.33 -6.00
C HIS A 42 12.70 5.57 -4.73
N GLY A 43 12.70 4.26 -4.78
CA GLY A 43 12.37 3.44 -3.62
C GLY A 43 10.91 3.05 -3.52
N LEU A 44 10.11 3.28 -4.56
CA LEU A 44 8.73 2.84 -4.58
C LEU A 44 8.67 1.33 -4.78
N SER A 45 7.74 0.69 -4.09
CA SER A 45 7.54 -0.75 -4.17
C SER A 45 6.23 -1.07 -4.88
N HIS A 46 6.24 -2.09 -5.70
CA HIS A 46 5.04 -2.57 -6.39
C HIS A 46 4.13 -3.36 -5.43
N THR A 47 4.73 -4.13 -4.53
CA THR A 47 4.01 -4.96 -3.56
C THR A 47 4.65 -4.78 -2.20
N ILE A 48 3.81 -4.62 -1.18
CA ILE A 48 4.25 -4.54 0.21
C ILE A 48 3.43 -5.50 1.07
N ASP A 49 3.95 -5.86 2.23
CA ASP A 49 3.27 -6.74 3.15
C ASP A 49 3.52 -6.29 4.60
N ALA A 50 2.64 -6.72 5.49
CA ALA A 50 2.74 -6.37 6.90
C ALA A 50 2.05 -7.42 7.76
N ASP A 51 2.42 -7.43 9.04
CA ASP A 51 1.83 -8.39 10.00
C ASP A 51 0.41 -7.97 10.41
N ASP A 52 0.13 -6.68 10.40
CA ASP A 52 -1.18 -6.18 10.80
C ASP A 52 -1.57 -4.95 9.98
N ALA A 53 -2.83 -4.51 10.18
CA ALA A 53 -3.38 -3.40 9.42
C ALA A 53 -2.67 -2.08 9.70
N ASP A 54 -2.28 -1.86 10.94
CA ASP A 54 -1.59 -0.61 11.30
C ASP A 54 -0.24 -0.48 10.60
N GLN A 55 0.51 -1.58 10.55
CA GLN A 55 1.79 -1.60 9.85
C GLN A 55 1.60 -1.41 8.34
N LEU A 56 0.58 -2.05 7.78
CA LEU A 56 0.30 -1.91 6.37
C LEU A 56 -0.06 -0.47 6.02
N VAL A 57 -0.92 0.16 6.84
CA VAL A 57 -1.30 1.55 6.63
C VAL A 57 -0.08 2.47 6.67
N ALA A 58 0.83 2.26 7.62
CA ALA A 58 2.05 3.06 7.71
C ALA A 58 2.88 2.95 6.45
N GLN A 59 3.05 1.72 5.93
CA GLN A 59 3.79 1.50 4.70
C GLN A 59 3.09 2.11 3.48
N LEU A 60 1.78 1.97 3.40
CA LEU A 60 1.01 2.55 2.31
C LEU A 60 1.12 4.07 2.29
N ARG A 61 1.05 4.70 3.46
CA ARG A 61 1.21 6.15 3.55
C ARG A 61 2.60 6.60 3.14
N ASP A 62 3.63 5.85 3.54
CA ASP A 62 5.00 6.14 3.13
C ASP A 62 5.14 6.07 1.61
N GLN A 63 4.56 5.05 0.99
CA GLN A 63 4.61 4.88 -0.45
C GLN A 63 3.86 6.00 -1.18
N GLU A 64 2.69 6.38 -0.68
CA GLU A 64 1.92 7.47 -1.27
C GLU A 64 2.67 8.80 -1.15
N GLU A 65 3.32 9.03 -0.02
CA GLU A 65 4.10 10.24 0.19
C GLU A 65 5.32 10.28 -0.74
N LEU A 66 6.01 9.16 -0.88
CA LEU A 66 7.14 9.08 -1.81
C LEU A 66 6.68 9.33 -3.25
N ALA A 67 5.55 8.75 -3.64
CA ALA A 67 5.00 8.93 -4.97
C ALA A 67 4.64 10.40 -5.22
N ALA A 68 4.11 11.08 -4.20
CA ALA A 68 3.72 12.47 -4.30
C ALA A 68 4.91 13.41 -4.48
N ARG A 69 6.10 12.99 -4.08
CA ARG A 69 7.32 13.79 -4.23
C ARG A 69 7.94 13.67 -5.61
N LEU A 70 7.51 12.69 -6.39
CA LEU A 70 8.03 12.51 -7.74
C LEU A 70 7.32 13.45 -8.70
N PRO A 71 8.04 13.99 -9.68
CA PRO A 71 7.39 14.82 -10.71
C PRO A 71 6.43 13.95 -11.53
N PRO A 72 5.36 14.53 -12.05
CA PRO A 72 4.44 13.79 -12.91
C PRO A 72 5.16 13.25 -14.14
N GLN A 73 4.84 12.03 -14.47
CA GLN A 73 5.43 11.33 -15.62
C GLN A 73 4.44 11.31 -16.78
#